data_548231e1701c4f85cec19829842fe759
#
_entry.id   548231e1701c4f85cec19829842fe759
#
_cell.length_a   1.000
_cell.length_b   1.000
_cell.length_c   1.000
_cell.angle_alpha   90.00
_cell.angle_beta   90.00
_cell.angle_gamma   90.00
#
_symmetry.space_group_name_H-M   'P 1'
#
loop_
_entity.id
_entity.type
_entity.pdbx_description
1 polymer ?
#
loop_
_entity_poly.entity_id
_entity_poly.type
_entity_poly.pdbx_seq_one_letter_code
_entity_poly.pdbx_strand_id
1 'polypeptide(L)'
;MQYNTAEQLKRFTNLPIDWNLDPADAVTLYLEWGNHDWHAEHAPVRSKDDFAHYFVLDNWSENPTLRLVMRNSEATEDLWVHPLPHELHAEFEREFGSLKGVFMPSDPMKDWLRDKLYAA
;
A
#
# COMPACT_ATOMS: atom_id res chain seq x y z
N MET A 1 -16.62 4.27 5.01
CA MET A 1 -15.25 4.73 4.67
C MET A 1 -15.30 5.59 3.42
N GLN A 2 -14.63 6.72 3.46
CA GLN A 2 -14.49 7.56 2.28
C GLN A 2 -13.23 7.20 1.54
N TYR A 3 -13.36 6.99 0.23
CA TYR A 3 -12.21 6.73 -0.61
C TYR A 3 -11.65 8.03 -1.17
N ASN A 4 -10.34 8.05 -1.36
CA ASN A 4 -9.67 9.14 -2.04
C ASN A 4 -9.82 8.97 -3.55
N THR A 5 -9.76 10.07 -4.28
CA THR A 5 -9.74 10.02 -5.74
C THR A 5 -8.31 9.74 -6.24
N ALA A 6 -8.20 9.25 -7.47
CA ALA A 6 -6.88 9.05 -8.07
C ALA A 6 -6.12 10.38 -8.16
N GLU A 7 -6.83 11.48 -8.44
CA GLU A 7 -6.20 12.80 -8.54
C GLU A 7 -5.59 13.28 -7.23
N GLN A 8 -6.17 12.87 -6.10
CA GLN A 8 -5.64 13.26 -4.80
C GLN A 8 -4.26 12.67 -4.53
N LEU A 9 -3.87 11.64 -5.27
CA LEU A 9 -2.55 11.06 -5.12
C LEU A 9 -1.45 12.06 -5.45
N LYS A 10 -1.73 13.04 -6.28
CA LYS A 10 -0.77 14.09 -6.63
C LYS A 10 -0.29 14.90 -5.44
N ARG A 11 -1.07 14.91 -4.35
CA ARG A 11 -0.67 15.60 -3.12
C ARG A 11 0.60 15.02 -2.52
N PHE A 12 0.93 13.80 -2.88
CA PHE A 12 2.06 13.07 -2.30
C PHE A 12 3.25 12.95 -3.24
N THR A 13 3.26 13.74 -4.32
CA THR A 13 4.33 13.72 -5.33
C THR A 13 5.72 13.88 -4.72
N ASN A 14 5.82 14.68 -3.66
CA ASN A 14 7.11 14.98 -3.04
C ASN A 14 7.53 14.00 -1.95
N LEU A 15 6.69 13.02 -1.64
CA LEU A 15 7.06 12.01 -0.66
C LEU A 15 8.04 11.00 -1.26
N PRO A 16 9.06 10.61 -0.50
CA PRO A 16 9.95 9.54 -0.96
C PRO A 16 9.23 8.19 -0.82
N ILE A 17 8.81 7.65 -1.95
CA ILE A 17 8.12 6.35 -1.98
C ILE A 17 9.14 5.25 -2.16
N ASP A 18 9.10 4.24 -1.30
CA ASP A 18 9.94 3.07 -1.44
C ASP A 18 9.23 2.05 -2.33
N TRP A 19 9.58 2.06 -3.61
CA TRP A 19 9.02 1.15 -4.60
C TRP A 19 9.63 -0.24 -4.53
N ASN A 20 10.75 -0.38 -3.85
CA ASN A 20 11.55 -1.60 -3.84
C ASN A 20 11.58 -2.27 -2.46
N LEU A 21 10.71 -1.84 -1.56
CA LEU A 21 10.60 -2.50 -0.27
C LEU A 21 10.22 -3.97 -0.48
N ASP A 22 10.89 -4.86 0.24
CA ASP A 22 10.60 -6.29 0.13
C ASP A 22 9.12 -6.53 0.43
N PRO A 23 8.42 -7.26 -0.45
CA PRO A 23 6.98 -7.47 -0.26
C PRO A 23 6.60 -8.05 1.10
N ALA A 24 7.38 -9.01 1.59
CA ALA A 24 7.10 -9.60 2.89
C ALA A 24 7.26 -8.58 4.01
N ASP A 25 8.29 -7.74 3.93
CA ASP A 25 8.51 -6.69 4.91
C ASP A 25 7.39 -5.65 4.90
N ALA A 26 6.98 -5.23 3.71
CA ALA A 26 5.91 -4.23 3.58
C ALA A 26 4.61 -4.74 4.18
N VAL A 27 4.24 -5.98 3.88
CA VAL A 27 3.00 -6.57 4.41
C VAL A 27 3.10 -6.73 5.92
N THR A 28 4.24 -7.20 6.42
CA THR A 28 4.47 -7.37 7.85
C THR A 28 4.35 -6.05 8.60
N LEU A 29 5.00 -5.01 8.09
CA LEU A 29 4.96 -3.70 8.71
C LEU A 29 3.54 -3.13 8.72
N TYR A 30 2.81 -3.32 7.64
CA TYR A 30 1.43 -2.85 7.57
C TYR A 30 0.54 -3.56 8.57
N LEU A 31 0.60 -4.88 8.63
CA LEU A 31 -0.24 -5.66 9.52
C LEU A 31 0.08 -5.42 10.98
N GLU A 32 1.37 -5.32 11.30
CA GLU A 32 1.79 -5.14 12.68
C GLU A 32 1.25 -3.85 13.28
N TRP A 33 1.32 -2.76 12.54
CA TRP A 33 0.92 -1.45 13.07
C TRP A 33 -0.46 -1.01 12.59
N GLY A 34 -0.88 -1.51 11.43
CA GLY A 34 -2.19 -1.15 10.88
C GLY A 34 -3.32 -1.99 11.44
N ASN A 35 -3.05 -3.20 11.88
CA ASN A 35 -4.05 -4.14 12.39
C ASN A 35 -4.06 -4.27 13.91
N HIS A 36 -3.18 -3.67 14.63
CA HIS A 36 -3.16 -3.61 16.11
C HIS A 36 -3.18 -4.95 16.86
N ASP A 37 -3.74 -6.00 16.28
CA ASP A 37 -3.91 -7.30 16.92
C ASP A 37 -2.82 -8.30 16.53
N TRP A 38 -1.96 -7.93 15.59
CA TRP A 38 -0.93 -8.82 15.10
C TRP A 38 0.44 -8.21 15.25
N HIS A 39 1.36 -8.98 15.82
CA HIS A 39 2.75 -8.56 15.98
C HIS A 39 3.67 -9.61 15.45
N ALA A 40 4.62 -9.22 14.63
CA ALA A 40 5.69 -10.10 14.18
C ALA A 40 6.92 -9.83 15.04
N GLU A 41 7.36 -10.85 15.80
CA GLU A 41 8.55 -10.71 16.64
C GLU A 41 9.78 -10.31 15.86
N HIS A 42 9.82 -10.66 14.60
CA HIS A 42 10.97 -10.43 13.73
C HIS A 42 10.71 -9.41 12.62
N ALA A 43 9.70 -8.56 12.82
CA ALA A 43 9.48 -7.48 11.87
C ALA A 43 10.75 -6.63 11.77
N PRO A 44 11.10 -6.14 10.58
CA PRO A 44 12.29 -5.30 10.45
C PRO A 44 12.22 -4.12 11.41
N VAL A 45 13.23 -4.00 12.25
CA VAL A 45 13.30 -2.90 13.21
C VAL A 45 13.89 -1.70 12.52
N ARG A 46 13.08 -0.68 12.32
CA ARG A 46 13.56 0.59 11.82
C ARG A 46 13.75 1.51 13.00
N SER A 47 14.69 2.45 12.89
CA SER A 47 14.87 3.42 13.96
C SER A 47 13.60 4.25 14.08
N LYS A 48 13.37 4.82 15.24
CA LYS A 48 12.16 5.63 15.47
C LYS A 48 12.13 6.90 14.60
N ASP A 49 13.24 7.25 14.00
CA ASP A 49 13.30 8.40 13.10
C ASP A 49 13.09 8.00 11.64
N ASP A 50 12.97 6.71 11.37
CA ASP A 50 12.76 6.23 10.01
C ASP A 50 11.29 6.30 9.64
N PHE A 51 11.05 6.80 8.45
CA PHE A 51 9.73 6.79 7.83
C PHE A 51 9.81 5.95 6.57
N ALA A 52 8.82 5.08 6.39
CA ALA A 52 8.65 4.36 5.15
C ALA A 52 7.32 4.77 4.54
N HIS A 53 7.35 5.09 3.25
CA HIS A 53 6.14 5.37 2.47
C HIS A 53 6.10 4.34 1.37
N TYR A 54 5.00 3.59 1.29
CA TYR A 54 4.90 2.52 0.29
C TYR A 54 3.43 2.25 0.00
N PHE A 55 3.18 1.50 -1.07
CA PHE A 55 1.83 1.13 -1.44
C PHE A 55 1.58 -0.34 -1.11
N VAL A 56 0.33 -0.62 -0.72
CA VAL A 56 -0.14 -2.00 -0.55
C VAL A 56 -1.47 -2.17 -1.27
N LEU A 57 -1.76 -3.42 -1.64
CA LEU A 57 -3.07 -3.84 -2.12
C LEU A 57 -3.75 -4.57 -0.97
N ASP A 58 -4.83 -4.01 -0.46
CA ASP A 58 -5.58 -4.60 0.65
C ASP A 58 -6.84 -5.27 0.11
N ASN A 59 -6.91 -6.59 0.22
CA ASN A 59 -8.02 -7.40 -0.27
C ASN A 59 -8.67 -8.20 0.85
N TRP A 60 -8.75 -7.65 2.04
CA TRP A 60 -9.46 -8.32 3.13
C TRP A 60 -10.98 -8.26 2.97
N SER A 61 -11.50 -7.17 2.44
CA SER A 61 -12.92 -6.97 2.21
C SER A 61 -13.31 -7.41 0.80
N GLU A 62 -14.59 -7.28 0.47
CA GLU A 62 -15.09 -7.65 -0.86
C GLU A 62 -14.42 -6.85 -1.99
N ASN A 63 -14.10 -5.61 -1.71
CA ASN A 63 -13.52 -4.72 -2.71
C ASN A 63 -12.06 -4.44 -2.41
N PRO A 64 -11.15 -4.88 -3.28
CA PRO A 64 -9.74 -4.58 -3.07
C PRO A 64 -9.48 -3.08 -3.19
N THR A 65 -8.55 -2.59 -2.39
CA THR A 65 -8.14 -1.18 -2.40
C THR A 65 -6.63 -1.08 -2.54
N LEU A 66 -6.20 -0.01 -3.21
CA LEU A 66 -4.79 0.40 -3.20
C LEU A 66 -4.63 1.47 -2.13
N ARG A 67 -3.59 1.37 -1.33
CA ARG A 67 -3.36 2.28 -0.21
C ARG A 67 -1.93 2.78 -0.21
N LEU A 68 -1.77 4.08 0.02
CA LEU A 68 -0.46 4.67 0.31
C LEU A 68 -0.31 4.69 1.82
N VAL A 69 0.73 4.05 2.30
CA VAL A 69 0.96 3.83 3.73
C VAL A 69 2.19 4.61 4.18
N MET A 70 2.07 5.27 5.31
CA MET A 70 3.21 5.85 6.02
C MET A 70 3.42 5.04 7.29
N ARG A 71 4.65 4.60 7.52
CA ARG A 71 4.98 3.81 8.70
C ARG A 71 6.22 4.38 9.37
N ASN A 72 6.14 4.52 10.68
CA ASN A 72 7.29 4.83 11.51
C ASN A 72 7.36 3.84 12.68
N SER A 73 8.19 4.08 13.67
CA SER A 73 8.36 3.15 14.79
C SER A 73 7.14 3.09 15.73
N GLU A 74 6.19 4.00 15.59
CA GLU A 74 5.06 4.10 16.51
C GLU A 74 3.72 3.77 15.87
N ALA A 75 3.58 3.97 14.58
CA ALA A 75 2.28 3.83 13.94
C ALA A 75 2.38 3.57 12.45
N THR A 76 1.30 3.05 11.92
CA THR A 76 1.07 2.93 10.48
C THR A 76 -0.19 3.70 10.15
N GLU A 77 -0.13 4.56 9.15
CA GLU A 77 -1.26 5.35 8.71
C GLU A 77 -1.51 5.16 7.22
N ASP A 78 -2.78 5.05 6.86
CA ASP A 78 -3.20 5.10 5.47
C ASP A 78 -3.33 6.57 5.07
N LEU A 79 -2.45 7.03 4.20
CA LEU A 79 -2.49 8.41 3.71
C LEU A 79 -3.46 8.59 2.56
N TRP A 80 -3.71 7.52 1.81
CA TRP A 80 -4.56 7.55 0.63
C TRP A 80 -5.13 6.16 0.43
N VAL A 81 -6.43 6.06 0.21
CA VAL A 81 -7.13 4.80 0.00
C VAL A 81 -8.02 4.95 -1.23
N HIS A 82 -7.87 4.06 -2.18
CA HIS A 82 -8.61 4.13 -3.44
C HIS A 82 -9.06 2.73 -3.85
N PRO A 83 -10.30 2.56 -4.30
CA PRO A 83 -10.71 1.25 -4.78
C PRO A 83 -9.88 0.86 -5.99
N LEU A 84 -9.65 -0.43 -6.17
CA LEU A 84 -8.85 -0.91 -7.30
C LEU A 84 -9.45 -0.38 -8.59
N PRO A 85 -8.66 0.34 -9.42
CA PRO A 85 -9.19 0.89 -10.67
C PRO A 85 -9.68 -0.19 -11.60
N HIS A 86 -10.75 0.11 -12.33
CA HIS A 86 -11.33 -0.85 -13.26
C HIS A 86 -10.29 -1.40 -14.24
N GLU A 87 -9.41 -0.55 -14.73
CA GLU A 87 -8.38 -0.93 -15.70
C GLU A 87 -7.34 -1.91 -15.12
N LEU A 88 -7.30 -2.10 -13.81
CA LEU A 88 -6.40 -3.05 -13.16
C LEU A 88 -7.08 -4.35 -12.72
N HIS A 89 -8.38 -4.49 -12.96
CA HIS A 89 -9.11 -5.68 -12.51
C HIS A 89 -8.60 -6.96 -13.18
N ALA A 90 -8.30 -6.91 -14.47
CA ALA A 90 -7.79 -8.09 -15.18
C ALA A 90 -6.42 -8.51 -14.60
N GLU A 91 -5.56 -7.54 -14.31
CA GLU A 91 -4.27 -7.81 -13.68
C GLU A 91 -4.45 -8.41 -12.29
N PHE A 92 -5.38 -7.86 -11.51
CA PHE A 92 -5.68 -8.36 -10.18
C PHE A 92 -6.14 -9.82 -10.22
N GLU A 93 -7.07 -10.14 -11.11
CA GLU A 93 -7.58 -11.50 -11.25
C GLU A 93 -6.47 -12.47 -11.67
N ARG A 94 -5.60 -12.04 -12.56
CA ARG A 94 -4.50 -12.88 -13.04
C ARG A 94 -3.46 -13.15 -11.94
N GLU A 95 -3.13 -12.15 -11.14
CA GLU A 95 -2.07 -12.25 -10.14
C GLU A 95 -2.55 -12.79 -8.79
N PHE A 96 -3.74 -12.44 -8.39
CA PHE A 96 -4.22 -12.74 -7.04
C PHE A 96 -5.47 -13.61 -7.01
N GLY A 97 -6.28 -13.57 -8.06
CA GLY A 97 -7.51 -14.36 -8.13
C GLY A 97 -8.43 -14.09 -6.94
N SER A 98 -8.74 -15.14 -6.19
CA SER A 98 -9.62 -15.04 -5.02
C SER A 98 -8.86 -14.96 -3.70
N LEU A 99 -7.54 -14.79 -3.73
CA LEU A 99 -6.75 -14.71 -2.51
C LEU A 99 -7.14 -13.50 -1.69
N LYS A 100 -7.28 -13.72 -0.38
CA LYS A 100 -7.56 -12.64 0.57
C LYS A 100 -6.31 -12.33 1.36
N GLY A 101 -6.10 -11.05 1.63
CA GLY A 101 -4.93 -10.62 2.39
C GLY A 101 -4.45 -9.26 1.97
N VAL A 102 -3.21 -8.98 2.35
CA VAL A 102 -2.51 -7.75 1.99
C VAL A 102 -1.31 -8.13 1.15
N PHE A 103 -1.14 -7.44 0.03
CA PHE A 103 -0.09 -7.77 -0.94
C PHE A 103 0.61 -6.49 -1.41
N MET A 104 1.82 -6.66 -1.92
CA MET A 104 2.44 -5.57 -2.66
C MET A 104 1.76 -5.45 -4.03
N PRO A 105 1.59 -4.22 -4.54
CA PRO A 105 1.07 -4.06 -5.89
C PRO A 105 1.98 -4.72 -6.91
N SER A 106 1.37 -5.30 -7.95
CA SER A 106 2.12 -5.85 -9.08
C SER A 106 2.77 -4.72 -9.88
N ASP A 107 3.68 -5.07 -10.79
CA ASP A 107 4.36 -4.05 -11.60
C ASP A 107 3.38 -3.18 -12.41
N PRO A 108 2.36 -3.73 -13.10
CA PRO A 108 1.36 -2.88 -13.75
C PRO A 108 0.63 -1.94 -12.79
N MET A 109 0.33 -2.40 -11.57
CA MET A 109 -0.29 -1.55 -10.56
C MET A 109 0.64 -0.43 -10.12
N LYS A 110 1.92 -0.74 -9.94
CA LYS A 110 2.92 0.27 -9.62
C LYS A 110 3.05 1.31 -10.73
N ASP A 111 2.99 0.88 -11.98
CA ASP A 111 3.05 1.81 -13.11
C ASP A 111 1.84 2.75 -13.10
N TRP A 112 0.66 2.22 -12.85
CA TRP A 112 -0.54 3.04 -12.72
C TRP A 112 -0.38 4.08 -11.60
N LEU A 113 0.12 3.65 -10.46
CA LEU A 113 0.34 4.53 -9.31
C LEU A 113 1.36 5.62 -9.62
N ARG A 114 2.47 5.26 -10.27
CA ARG A 114 3.49 6.24 -10.68
C ARG A 114 2.92 7.27 -11.63
N ASP A 115 2.10 6.84 -12.59
CA ASP A 115 1.49 7.75 -13.54
C ASP A 115 0.61 8.77 -12.84
N LYS A 116 -0.17 8.36 -11.86
CA LYS A 116 -1.06 9.27 -11.13
C LYS A 116 -0.30 10.14 -10.15
N LEU A 117 0.69 9.58 -9.48
CA LEU A 117 1.48 10.29 -8.48
C LEU A 117 2.33 11.40 -9.11
N TYR A 118 2.92 11.11 -10.25
CA TYR A 118 3.85 12.01 -10.92
C TYR A 118 3.27 12.68 -12.17
N ALA A 119 1.98 12.62 -12.35
CA ALA A 119 1.35 13.28 -13.48
C ALA A 119 1.57 14.79 -13.43
N ALA A 120 1.95 15.35 -14.55
CA ALA A 120 2.18 16.78 -14.66
C ALA A 120 0.88 17.57 -14.63
#